data_357dba5cda98c7731ca0be27ea5540de
#
_entry.id   357dba5cda98c7731ca0be27ea5540de
#
_cell.length_a   1.000
_cell.length_b   1.000
_cell.length_c   1.000
_cell.angle_alpha   90.00
_cell.angle_beta   90.00
_cell.angle_gamma   90.00
#
_symmetry.space_group_name_H-M   'P 1'
#
loop_
_entity.id
_entity.type
_entity.pdbx_description
1 polymer ?
#
loop_
_entity_poly.entity_id
_entity_poly.type
_entity_poly.pdbx_seq_one_letter_code
_entity_poly.pdbx_strand_id
1 'polypeptide(L)'
;MRPVMRHNVGVITLQSPNGDVNTSVYPECGARIGSLSAFGDELLIPGNAHDDPLTWGCYPMVPYAGRVRGAILECAGEQFPLRQNMPPHSIHGTVFDQTW
;
A
#
# COMPACT_ATOMS: atom_id res chain seq x y z
N MET A 1 17.82 -3.43 10.26
CA MET A 1 17.57 -3.95 8.91
C MET A 1 18.46 -3.26 7.90
N ARG A 2 19.02 -4.01 6.98
CA ARG A 2 19.80 -3.45 5.88
C ARG A 2 18.91 -3.28 4.65
N PRO A 3 18.84 -2.07 4.06
CA PRO A 3 18.20 -1.92 2.77
C PRO A 3 19.07 -2.54 1.68
N VAL A 4 18.47 -3.33 0.81
CA VAL A 4 19.10 -3.84 -0.40
C VAL A 4 18.39 -3.22 -1.59
N MET A 5 19.02 -2.22 -2.19
CA MET A 5 18.51 -1.59 -3.40
C MET A 5 18.82 -2.46 -4.60
N ARG A 6 17.81 -2.99 -5.24
CA ARG A 6 17.96 -3.64 -6.55
C ARG A 6 17.63 -2.63 -7.65
N HIS A 7 18.37 -2.67 -8.76
CA HIS A 7 18.22 -1.75 -9.90
C HIS A 7 16.88 -1.89 -10.65
N ASN A 8 16.00 -2.81 -10.24
CA ASN A 8 14.70 -3.02 -10.87
C ASN A 8 13.63 -2.23 -10.14
N VAL A 9 13.28 -1.08 -10.72
CA VAL A 9 11.99 -0.42 -10.55
C VAL A 9 11.54 -0.35 -9.10
N GLY A 10 12.26 0.43 -8.30
CA GLY A 10 11.71 0.95 -7.06
C GLY A 10 11.38 -0.03 -5.95
N VAL A 11 11.53 -1.34 -6.10
CA VAL A 11 11.28 -2.29 -5.01
C VAL A 11 12.45 -2.26 -4.04
N ILE A 12 12.15 -1.97 -2.78
CA ILE A 12 13.14 -1.94 -1.70
C ILE A 12 12.99 -3.23 -0.90
N THR A 13 14.06 -4.01 -0.82
CA THR A 13 14.09 -5.21 0.00
C THR A 13 14.85 -4.93 1.28
N LEU A 14 14.25 -5.27 2.41
CA LEU A 14 14.86 -5.19 3.73
C LEU A 14 14.99 -6.60 4.31
N GLN A 15 16.11 -6.83 4.98
CA GLN A 15 16.40 -8.15 5.55
C GLN A 15 16.99 -7.98 6.94
N SER A 16 16.56 -8.81 7.89
CA SER A 16 17.20 -8.89 9.20
C SER A 16 18.63 -9.41 9.07
N PRO A 17 19.53 -9.12 10.04
CA PRO A 17 20.94 -9.50 9.93
C PRO A 17 21.19 -10.98 9.69
N ASN A 18 20.36 -11.86 10.23
CA ASN A 18 20.47 -13.31 10.07
C ASN A 18 19.62 -13.88 8.92
N GLY A 19 18.88 -13.02 8.21
CA GLY A 19 18.06 -13.44 7.08
C GLY A 19 16.72 -14.06 7.44
N ASP A 20 16.36 -14.13 8.72
CA ASP A 20 15.12 -14.80 9.17
C ASP A 20 13.87 -13.99 8.86
N VAL A 21 13.99 -12.66 8.78
CA VAL A 21 12.87 -11.77 8.47
C VAL A 21 13.21 -10.97 7.22
N ASN A 22 12.32 -11.00 6.24
CA ASN A 22 12.49 -10.31 4.97
C ASN A 22 11.21 -9.54 4.62
N THR A 23 11.37 -8.36 4.04
CA THR A 23 10.23 -7.58 3.57
C THR A 23 10.56 -6.87 2.27
N SER A 24 9.55 -6.65 1.45
CA SER A 24 9.63 -5.89 0.21
C SER A 24 8.69 -4.71 0.28
N VAL A 25 9.22 -3.53 0.01
CA VAL A 25 8.45 -2.27 -0.03
C VAL A 25 8.38 -1.78 -1.47
N TYR A 26 7.20 -1.35 -1.87
CA TYR A 26 6.91 -0.89 -3.23
C TYR A 26 6.57 0.60 -3.22
N PRO A 27 7.56 1.50 -3.36
CA PRO A 27 7.31 2.95 -3.36
C PRO A 27 6.35 3.41 -4.45
N GLU A 28 6.37 2.77 -5.62
CA GLU A 28 5.50 3.13 -6.75
C GLU A 28 4.05 2.65 -6.56
N CYS A 29 3.80 1.82 -5.56
CA CYS A 29 2.47 1.28 -5.26
C CYS A 29 2.00 1.71 -3.87
N GLY A 30 2.09 2.99 -3.57
CA GLY A 30 1.64 3.55 -2.29
C GLY A 30 2.52 3.19 -1.11
N ALA A 31 3.81 2.96 -1.34
CA ALA A 31 4.77 2.54 -0.31
C ALA A 31 4.32 1.29 0.47
N ARG A 32 3.56 0.41 -0.19
CA ARG A 32 3.07 -0.82 0.45
C ARG A 32 4.17 -1.81 0.76
N ILE A 33 3.94 -2.57 1.81
CA ILE A 33 4.72 -3.76 2.09
C ILE A 33 4.08 -4.88 1.29
N GLY A 34 4.75 -5.33 0.23
CA GLY A 34 4.19 -6.34 -0.68
C GLY A 34 4.45 -7.76 -0.24
N SER A 35 5.45 -7.96 0.60
CA SER A 35 5.79 -9.25 1.18
C SER A 35 6.44 -9.03 2.55
N LEU A 36 6.08 -9.85 3.48
CA LEU A 36 6.72 -9.92 4.79
C LEU A 36 6.82 -11.39 5.16
N SER A 37 8.03 -11.92 5.20
CA SER A 37 8.27 -13.30 5.59
C SER A 37 9.10 -13.37 6.88
N ALA A 38 8.78 -14.33 7.71
CA ALA A 38 9.52 -14.61 8.93
C ALA A 38 9.72 -16.13 9.05
N PHE A 39 10.97 -16.54 9.21
CA PHE A 39 11.34 -17.95 9.38
C PHE A 39 10.78 -18.88 8.29
N GLY A 40 10.77 -18.38 7.05
CA GLY A 40 10.29 -19.14 5.88
C GLY A 40 8.80 -19.02 5.60
N ASP A 41 8.03 -18.36 6.46
CA ASP A 41 6.58 -18.20 6.28
C ASP A 41 6.23 -16.80 5.80
N GLU A 42 5.42 -16.71 4.74
CA GLU A 42 4.85 -15.45 4.28
C GLU A 42 3.69 -15.06 5.16
N LEU A 43 3.70 -13.81 5.69
CA LEU A 43 2.72 -13.33 6.66
C LEU A 43 1.65 -12.43 6.05
N LEU A 44 1.82 -12.02 4.79
CA LEU A 44 0.86 -11.17 4.08
C LEU A 44 0.34 -11.91 2.85
N ILE A 45 -0.71 -11.37 2.24
CA ILE A 45 -1.11 -11.80 0.89
C ILE A 45 -0.19 -11.08 -0.08
N PRO A 46 0.77 -11.77 -0.72
CA PRO A 46 1.70 -11.11 -1.64
C PRO A 46 1.03 -10.83 -2.98
N GLY A 47 1.62 -9.92 -3.74
CA GLY A 47 1.19 -9.59 -5.07
C GLY A 47 2.26 -8.82 -5.82
N ASN A 48 1.87 -8.23 -6.92
CA ASN A 48 2.77 -7.42 -7.75
C ASN A 48 2.06 -6.15 -8.23
N ALA A 49 2.83 -5.26 -8.87
CA ALA A 49 2.36 -3.94 -9.28
C ALA A 49 1.21 -3.95 -10.30
N HIS A 50 0.93 -5.10 -10.93
CA HIS A 50 -0.16 -5.26 -11.89
C HIS A 50 -1.43 -5.78 -11.26
N ASP A 51 -1.39 -6.23 -10.02
CA ASP A 51 -2.56 -6.69 -9.29
C ASP A 51 -3.40 -5.51 -8.80
N ASP A 52 -4.69 -5.78 -8.55
CA ASP A 52 -5.59 -4.79 -7.96
C ASP A 52 -5.00 -4.30 -6.62
N PRO A 53 -4.73 -2.99 -6.47
CA PRO A 53 -4.07 -2.47 -5.28
C PRO A 53 -4.85 -2.64 -3.99
N LEU A 54 -6.11 -3.03 -4.04
CA LEU A 54 -6.91 -3.33 -2.85
C LEU A 54 -6.73 -4.77 -2.35
N THR A 55 -6.04 -5.63 -3.09
CA THR A 55 -6.08 -7.08 -2.87
C THR A 55 -4.80 -7.69 -2.30
N TRP A 56 -3.71 -6.93 -2.17
CA TRP A 56 -2.44 -7.49 -1.76
C TRP A 56 -1.61 -6.57 -0.87
N GLY A 57 -0.74 -7.18 -0.08
CA GLY A 57 0.20 -6.46 0.77
C GLY A 57 -0.45 -5.75 1.94
N CYS A 58 0.33 -4.87 2.54
CA CYS A 58 -0.10 -3.96 3.60
C CYS A 58 0.23 -2.55 3.16
N TYR A 59 -0.73 -1.65 3.13
CA TYR A 59 -0.56 -0.32 2.57
C TYR A 59 -1.12 0.79 3.46
N PRO A 60 -0.49 1.98 3.42
CA PRO A 60 -1.01 3.16 4.13
C PRO A 60 -2.36 3.60 3.59
N MET A 61 -3.27 3.88 4.48
CA MET A 61 -4.60 4.41 4.18
C MET A 61 -4.67 5.86 4.66
N VAL A 62 -4.38 6.80 3.78
CA VAL A 62 -4.28 8.22 4.07
C VAL A 62 -5.06 9.00 3.02
N PRO A 63 -5.82 10.01 3.38
CA PRO A 63 -6.07 10.59 4.69
C PRO A 63 -7.18 9.90 5.51
N TYR A 64 -7.78 8.84 5.00
CA TYR A 64 -8.83 8.11 5.71
C TYR A 64 -8.71 6.61 5.46
N ALA A 65 -9.26 5.83 6.37
CA ALA A 65 -9.46 4.39 6.22
C ALA A 65 -10.94 4.11 6.00
N GLY A 66 -11.24 2.97 5.37
CA GLY A 66 -12.62 2.58 5.11
C GLY A 66 -13.24 3.34 3.94
N ARG A 67 -14.55 3.23 3.82
CA ARG A 67 -15.31 3.72 2.67
C ARG A 67 -15.91 5.09 2.96
N VAL A 68 -15.78 6.02 2.00
CA VAL A 68 -16.49 7.29 2.00
C VAL A 68 -17.62 7.19 0.97
N ARG A 69 -18.85 7.21 1.48
CA ARG A 69 -20.06 7.05 0.68
C ARG A 69 -20.19 8.15 -0.36
N GLY A 70 -20.43 7.75 -1.61
CA GLY A 70 -20.58 8.68 -2.72
C GLY A 70 -19.32 9.44 -3.08
N ALA A 71 -18.17 9.10 -2.48
CA ALA A 71 -16.89 9.77 -2.69
C ALA A 71 -16.96 11.29 -2.43
N ILE A 72 -17.74 11.69 -1.45
CA ILE A 72 -17.84 13.09 -1.01
C ILE A 72 -17.54 13.17 0.47
N LEU A 73 -16.50 13.93 0.80
CA LEU A 73 -16.14 14.23 2.18
C LEU A 73 -16.75 15.59 2.57
N GLU A 74 -17.50 15.60 3.64
CA GLU A 74 -18.04 16.84 4.22
C GLU A 74 -17.20 17.27 5.42
N CYS A 75 -16.76 18.50 5.40
CA CYS A 75 -15.98 19.08 6.51
C CYS A 75 -16.28 20.56 6.64
N ALA A 76 -16.62 21.00 7.85
CA ALA A 76 -16.87 22.40 8.18
C ALA A 76 -17.89 23.09 7.24
N GLY A 77 -18.93 22.35 6.83
CA GLY A 77 -19.98 22.85 5.92
C GLY A 77 -19.60 22.85 4.45
N GLU A 78 -18.42 22.38 4.10
CA GLU A 78 -17.95 22.25 2.72
C GLU A 78 -17.93 20.80 2.28
N GLN A 79 -18.13 20.58 0.97
CA GLN A 79 -18.07 19.27 0.35
C GLN A 79 -16.82 19.16 -0.52
N PHE A 80 -16.08 18.09 -0.34
CA PHE A 80 -14.87 17.80 -1.09
C PHE A 80 -15.06 16.52 -1.88
N PRO A 81 -15.11 16.57 -3.23
CA PRO A 81 -15.17 15.36 -4.04
C PRO A 81 -13.86 14.59 -3.94
N LEU A 82 -13.96 13.28 -3.77
CA LEU A 82 -12.84 12.36 -3.70
C LEU A 82 -12.78 11.50 -4.96
N ARG A 83 -11.61 10.95 -5.23
CA ARG A 83 -11.46 9.98 -6.33
C ARG A 83 -12.33 8.75 -6.05
N GLN A 84 -13.11 8.33 -7.05
CA GLN A 84 -13.94 7.13 -6.96
C GLN A 84 -13.11 5.88 -7.27
N ASN A 85 -12.30 5.46 -6.34
CA ASN A 85 -11.48 4.26 -6.48
C ASN A 85 -12.24 2.95 -6.18
N MET A 86 -13.51 3.08 -5.78
CA MET A 86 -14.48 1.99 -5.66
C MET A 86 -15.85 2.54 -6.04
N PRO A 87 -16.11 2.81 -7.33
CA PRO A 87 -17.30 3.54 -7.77
C PRO A 87 -18.60 2.96 -7.23
N PRO A 88 -19.54 3.81 -6.76
CA PRO A 88 -19.50 5.28 -6.72
C PRO A 88 -18.81 5.84 -5.46
N HIS A 89 -18.13 5.02 -4.71
CA HIS A 89 -17.53 5.36 -3.43
C HIS A 89 -16.02 5.56 -3.54
N SER A 90 -15.44 6.16 -2.51
CA SER A 90 -14.00 6.17 -2.28
C SER A 90 -13.65 5.25 -1.11
N ILE A 91 -12.52 4.57 -1.17
CA ILE A 91 -12.09 3.66 -0.10
C ILE A 91 -10.59 3.82 0.19
N HIS A 92 -10.24 3.75 1.47
CA HIS A 92 -8.87 3.65 1.97
C HIS A 92 -7.92 4.79 1.57
N GLY A 93 -8.47 5.99 1.39
CA GLY A 93 -7.66 7.16 1.08
C GLY A 93 -7.28 7.28 -0.38
N THR A 94 -6.21 8.04 -0.62
CA THR A 94 -5.82 8.44 -1.98
C THR A 94 -4.38 8.10 -2.33
N VAL A 95 -3.64 7.45 -1.45
CA VAL A 95 -2.19 7.28 -1.59
C VAL A 95 -1.73 5.84 -1.80
N PHE A 96 -2.62 4.85 -1.67
CA PHE A 96 -2.23 3.44 -1.69
C PHE A 96 -1.78 2.93 -3.07
N ASP A 97 -2.02 3.68 -4.13
CA ASP A 97 -1.60 3.38 -5.49
C ASP A 97 -0.77 4.50 -6.13
N GLN A 98 -0.29 5.43 -5.32
CA GLN A 98 0.54 6.54 -5.77
C GLN A 98 2.02 6.25 -5.56
N THR A 99 2.87 6.91 -6.33
CA THR A 99 4.31 6.88 -6.13
C THR A 99 4.71 7.77 -4.95
N TRP A 100 5.53 7.22 -4.10
CA TRP A 100 6.08 7.91 -2.92
C TRP A 100 7.54 8.26 -3.12
#